data_651751b5a25294206702876c9dda2b28
#
_entry.id   651751b5a25294206702876c9dda2b28
#
_cell.length_a   1.000
_cell.length_b   1.000
_cell.length_c   1.000
_cell.angle_alpha   90.00
_cell.angle_beta   90.00
_cell.angle_gamma   90.00
#
_symmetry.space_group_name_H-M   'P 1'
#
loop_
_entity.id
_entity.type
_entity.pdbx_description
1 polymer ?
#
loop_
_entity_poly.entity_id
_entity_poly.type
_entity_poly.pdbx_seq_one_letter_code
_entity_poly.pdbx_strand_id
1 'polypeptide(L)'
;MNAPQHTLIPGSLAYALAMSGGILIGAIAWHRRHRGRPEMLVIYIGALVGAFAGAKLAYLFAEGWLDWPRVDRWLRIATGKSVLGGLLGGYAGVELAKKLVGHKTSTGDCFALIVPLGLALGRVGCFFHGCCVGKSGYAGVFATREGRWPAPMIEGAFQLTMLVLMFELRRRGLLRDRLIFLYFAAYGLFRFLHEFMRETPEMAWGISGYQIIALVLAGIGAWKIRPGRAGAG
;
A
#
# COMPACT_ATOMS: atom_id res chain seq x y z
N MET A 1 4.73 -27.32 13.27
CA MET A 1 5.10 -25.98 12.78
C MET A 1 4.31 -24.96 13.58
N ASN A 2 4.94 -24.35 14.59
CA ASN A 2 4.28 -23.37 15.44
C ASN A 2 4.17 -22.06 14.68
N ALA A 3 2.95 -21.67 14.28
CA ALA A 3 2.68 -20.34 13.77
C ALA A 3 3.10 -19.31 14.85
N PRO A 4 3.77 -18.21 14.49
CA PRO A 4 4.13 -17.20 15.46
C PRO A 4 2.85 -16.71 16.15
N GLN A 5 2.83 -16.85 17.47
CA GLN A 5 1.74 -16.33 18.30
C GLN A 5 1.75 -14.82 18.14
N HIS A 6 0.71 -14.28 17.49
CA HIS A 6 0.44 -12.84 17.52
C HIS A 6 -0.01 -12.47 18.94
N THR A 7 0.94 -12.36 19.85
CA THR A 7 0.69 -11.75 21.14
C THR A 7 0.35 -10.28 20.89
N LEU A 8 -0.70 -9.80 21.52
CA LEU A 8 -1.04 -8.37 21.61
C LEU A 8 0.04 -7.70 22.47
N ILE A 9 1.19 -7.41 21.88
CA ILE A 9 2.38 -6.87 22.56
C ILE A 9 2.27 -5.32 22.59
N PRO A 10 2.90 -4.65 23.58
CA PRO A 10 2.92 -3.19 23.71
C PRO A 10 3.35 -2.40 22.47
N GLY A 11 3.96 -3.03 21.48
CA GLY A 11 4.24 -2.45 20.16
C GLY A 11 2.99 -2.09 19.34
N SER A 12 1.80 -2.56 19.72
CA SER A 12 0.53 -2.24 19.06
C SER A 12 0.20 -0.74 19.10
N LEU A 13 0.57 -0.01 20.16
CA LEU A 13 0.35 1.43 20.27
C LEU A 13 1.20 2.21 19.28
N ALA A 14 2.50 1.90 19.17
CA ALA A 14 3.38 2.55 18.20
C ALA A 14 2.91 2.32 16.76
N TYR A 15 2.46 1.09 16.46
CA TYR A 15 1.88 0.77 15.16
C TYR A 15 0.58 1.56 14.90
N ALA A 16 -0.32 1.61 15.87
CA ALA A 16 -1.58 2.36 15.76
C ALA A 16 -1.32 3.85 15.56
N LEU A 17 -0.40 4.44 16.33
CA LEU A 17 0.00 5.85 16.21
C LEU A 17 0.64 6.15 14.85
N ALA A 18 1.52 5.29 14.36
CA ALA A 18 2.16 5.46 13.05
C ALA A 18 1.12 5.41 11.91
N MET A 19 0.21 4.46 11.95
CA MET A 19 -0.86 4.32 10.95
C MET A 19 -1.85 5.49 11.00
N SER A 20 -2.35 5.83 12.20
CA SER A 20 -3.27 6.96 12.38
C SER A 20 -2.61 8.29 12.03
N GLY A 21 -1.35 8.47 12.41
CA GLY A 21 -0.55 9.64 12.05
C GLY A 21 -0.40 9.81 10.54
N GLY A 22 -0.10 8.73 9.82
CA GLY A 22 -0.03 8.75 8.36
C GLY A 22 -1.35 9.16 7.70
N ILE A 23 -2.47 8.62 8.16
CA ILE A 23 -3.80 8.98 7.67
C ILE A 23 -4.12 10.44 7.99
N LEU A 24 -3.83 10.91 9.21
CA LEU A 24 -4.11 12.28 9.65
C LEU A 24 -3.26 13.29 8.86
N ILE A 25 -1.97 13.03 8.69
CA ILE A 25 -1.08 13.87 7.87
C ILE A 25 -1.60 13.96 6.43
N GLY A 26 -2.00 12.82 5.86
CA GLY A 26 -2.61 12.76 4.53
C GLY A 26 -3.89 13.58 4.44
N ALA A 27 -4.78 13.47 5.43
CA ALA A 27 -6.03 14.23 5.50
C ALA A 27 -5.77 15.75 5.62
N ILE A 28 -4.82 16.16 6.47
CA ILE A 28 -4.44 17.58 6.63
C ILE A 28 -3.84 18.12 5.33
N ALA A 29 -2.91 17.38 4.71
CA ALA A 29 -2.28 17.79 3.45
C ALA A 29 -3.33 17.92 2.34
N TRP A 30 -4.25 16.97 2.23
CA TRP A 30 -5.37 17.01 1.29
C TRP A 30 -6.29 18.20 1.55
N HIS A 31 -6.73 18.39 2.79
CA HIS A 31 -7.61 19.50 3.17
C HIS A 31 -6.97 20.86 2.87
N ARG A 32 -5.69 21.05 3.23
CA ARG A 32 -4.96 22.30 2.96
C ARG A 32 -4.85 22.59 1.46
N ARG A 33 -4.66 21.54 0.64
CA ARG A 33 -4.53 21.67 -0.81
C ARG A 33 -5.84 21.99 -1.50
N HIS A 34 -6.97 21.54 -0.95
CA HIS A 34 -8.28 21.61 -1.61
C HIS A 34 -9.33 22.39 -0.77
N ARG A 35 -8.86 23.38 0.00
CA ARG A 35 -9.74 24.24 0.80
C ARG A 35 -10.86 24.84 -0.04
N GLY A 36 -12.10 24.83 0.48
CA GLY A 36 -13.27 25.41 -0.18
C GLY A 36 -13.86 24.57 -1.30
N ARG A 37 -13.42 23.31 -1.46
CA ARG A 37 -13.94 22.38 -2.46
C ARG A 37 -14.54 21.13 -1.81
N PRO A 38 -15.83 21.12 -1.49
CA PRO A 38 -16.47 20.01 -0.77
C PRO A 38 -16.41 18.68 -1.54
N GLU A 39 -16.43 18.73 -2.88
CA GLU A 39 -16.28 17.55 -3.73
C GLU A 39 -14.96 16.79 -3.47
N MET A 40 -13.90 17.50 -3.06
CA MET A 40 -12.62 16.89 -2.75
C MET A 40 -12.66 16.05 -1.47
N LEU A 41 -13.54 16.38 -0.53
CA LEU A 41 -13.76 15.56 0.66
C LEU A 41 -14.40 14.23 0.28
N VAL A 42 -15.38 14.24 -0.61
CA VAL A 42 -16.04 13.02 -1.12
C VAL A 42 -15.02 12.12 -1.82
N ILE A 43 -14.13 12.70 -2.63
CA ILE A 43 -13.06 11.96 -3.33
C ILE A 43 -12.09 11.33 -2.31
N TYR A 44 -11.71 12.07 -1.26
CA TYR A 44 -10.81 11.56 -0.22
C TYR A 44 -11.46 10.43 0.58
N ILE A 45 -12.72 10.57 0.96
CA ILE A 45 -13.50 9.51 1.62
C ILE A 45 -13.62 8.29 0.72
N GLY A 46 -13.92 8.50 -0.57
CA GLY A 46 -13.95 7.43 -1.58
C GLY A 46 -12.62 6.67 -1.67
N ALA A 47 -11.49 7.40 -1.61
CA ALA A 47 -10.17 6.80 -1.56
C ALA A 47 -9.97 5.91 -0.32
N LEU A 48 -10.37 6.38 0.86
CA LEU A 48 -10.24 5.63 2.13
C LEU A 48 -11.13 4.40 2.16
N VAL A 49 -12.39 4.54 1.78
CA VAL A 49 -13.36 3.42 1.74
C VAL A 49 -12.91 2.37 0.72
N GLY A 50 -12.54 2.83 -0.48
CA GLY A 50 -12.02 1.96 -1.52
C GLY A 50 -10.73 1.25 -1.10
N ALA A 51 -9.80 1.97 -0.46
CA ALA A 51 -8.56 1.38 0.05
C ALA A 51 -8.83 0.33 1.12
N PHE A 52 -9.74 0.58 2.05
CA PHE A 52 -10.12 -0.39 3.07
C PHE A 52 -10.75 -1.65 2.46
N ALA A 53 -11.73 -1.48 1.57
CA ALA A 53 -12.40 -2.59 0.89
C ALA A 53 -11.41 -3.40 0.04
N GLY A 54 -10.61 -2.72 -0.79
CA GLY A 54 -9.60 -3.38 -1.63
C GLY A 54 -8.52 -4.10 -0.83
N ALA A 55 -8.06 -3.52 0.29
CA ALA A 55 -7.11 -4.17 1.18
C ALA A 55 -7.66 -5.50 1.74
N LYS A 56 -8.94 -5.53 2.08
CA LYS A 56 -9.63 -6.73 2.56
C LYS A 56 -9.82 -7.77 1.47
N LEU A 57 -10.33 -7.36 0.31
CA LEU A 57 -10.56 -8.26 -0.82
C LEU A 57 -9.26 -8.92 -1.29
N ALA A 58 -8.18 -8.15 -1.38
CA ALA A 58 -6.88 -8.67 -1.75
C ALA A 58 -6.30 -9.66 -0.72
N TYR A 59 -6.51 -9.41 0.58
CA TYR A 59 -6.13 -10.37 1.61
C TYR A 59 -6.95 -11.66 1.51
N LEU A 60 -8.27 -11.56 1.38
CA LEU A 60 -9.14 -12.73 1.21
C LEU A 60 -8.74 -13.57 -0.01
N PHE A 61 -8.40 -12.92 -1.11
CA PHE A 61 -7.91 -13.59 -2.31
C PHE A 61 -6.57 -14.29 -2.09
N ALA A 62 -5.60 -13.62 -1.45
CA ALA A 62 -4.23 -14.12 -1.35
C ALA A 62 -4.03 -15.13 -0.21
N GLU A 63 -4.68 -14.94 0.94
CA GLU A 63 -4.45 -15.72 2.16
C GLU A 63 -5.72 -16.13 2.90
N GLY A 64 -6.81 -15.38 2.77
CA GLY A 64 -7.99 -15.54 3.63
C GLY A 64 -8.65 -16.92 3.53
N TRP A 65 -8.48 -17.61 2.42
CA TRP A 65 -8.95 -18.99 2.24
C TRP A 65 -8.20 -20.01 3.12
N LEU A 66 -6.97 -19.72 3.54
CA LEU A 66 -6.18 -20.55 4.48
C LEU A 66 -6.63 -20.37 5.92
N ASP A 67 -7.29 -19.27 6.24
CA ASP A 67 -7.77 -19.01 7.60
C ASP A 67 -9.12 -19.67 7.89
N TRP A 68 -9.84 -20.11 6.84
CA TRP A 68 -11.18 -20.68 6.98
C TRP A 68 -11.28 -21.88 7.96
N PRO A 69 -10.37 -22.87 7.95
CA PRO A 69 -10.42 -24.00 8.87
C PRO A 69 -9.94 -23.66 10.29
N ARG A 70 -9.48 -22.44 10.57
CA ARG A 70 -8.89 -22.05 11.86
C ARG A 70 -9.94 -21.63 12.88
N VAL A 71 -9.66 -21.89 14.15
CA VAL A 71 -10.53 -21.47 15.27
C VAL A 71 -10.58 -19.93 15.40
N ASP A 72 -9.45 -19.26 15.15
CA ASP A 72 -9.29 -17.80 15.23
C ASP A 72 -9.58 -17.07 13.89
N ARG A 73 -10.25 -17.75 12.96
CA ARG A 73 -10.50 -17.25 11.59
C ARG A 73 -11.09 -15.84 11.52
N TRP A 74 -12.07 -15.55 12.35
CA TRP A 74 -12.73 -14.24 12.34
C TRP A 74 -11.80 -13.11 12.73
N LEU A 75 -10.92 -13.32 13.70
CA LEU A 75 -9.92 -12.34 14.11
C LEU A 75 -8.90 -12.12 12.98
N ARG A 76 -8.42 -13.20 12.34
CA ARG A 76 -7.49 -13.13 11.21
C ARG A 76 -8.11 -12.42 10.00
N ILE A 77 -9.32 -12.80 9.64
CA ILE A 77 -10.06 -12.14 8.57
C ILE A 77 -10.31 -10.67 8.93
N ALA A 78 -10.64 -10.33 10.17
CA ALA A 78 -10.84 -8.96 10.61
C ALA A 78 -9.56 -8.12 10.58
N THR A 79 -8.42 -8.67 10.94
CA THR A 79 -7.13 -7.96 11.02
C THR A 79 -6.33 -7.98 9.72
N GLY A 80 -6.47 -9.03 8.91
CA GLY A 80 -5.76 -9.21 7.65
C GLY A 80 -6.07 -8.08 6.63
N LYS A 81 -5.04 -7.56 5.98
CA LYS A 81 -5.13 -6.49 4.98
C LYS A 81 -3.88 -6.45 4.10
N SER A 82 -4.06 -6.03 2.86
CA SER A 82 -3.01 -5.91 1.87
C SER A 82 -2.84 -4.47 1.40
N VAL A 83 -1.60 -3.99 1.39
CA VAL A 83 -1.27 -2.67 0.85
C VAL A 83 -1.57 -2.59 -0.65
N LEU A 84 -1.24 -3.66 -1.40
CA LEU A 84 -1.49 -3.71 -2.84
C LEU A 84 -2.98 -3.58 -3.16
N GLY A 85 -3.82 -4.33 -2.44
CA GLY A 85 -5.27 -4.21 -2.56
C GLY A 85 -5.76 -2.83 -2.14
N GLY A 86 -5.16 -2.23 -1.11
CA GLY A 86 -5.46 -0.87 -0.70
C GLY A 86 -5.18 0.17 -1.77
N LEU A 87 -4.11 0.03 -2.53
CA LEU A 87 -3.79 0.92 -3.65
C LEU A 87 -4.78 0.77 -4.82
N LEU A 88 -5.08 -0.46 -5.21
CA LEU A 88 -6.05 -0.73 -6.29
C LEU A 88 -7.45 -0.27 -5.91
N GLY A 89 -7.90 -0.63 -4.70
CA GLY A 89 -9.21 -0.24 -4.22
C GLY A 89 -9.32 1.26 -3.98
N GLY A 90 -8.27 1.89 -3.44
CA GLY A 90 -8.20 3.34 -3.27
C GLY A 90 -8.30 4.08 -4.61
N TYR A 91 -7.58 3.61 -5.61
CA TYR A 91 -7.69 4.14 -6.98
C TYR A 91 -9.11 3.99 -7.55
N ALA A 92 -9.70 2.81 -7.43
CA ALA A 92 -11.07 2.58 -7.89
C ALA A 92 -12.08 3.46 -7.12
N GLY A 93 -11.90 3.63 -5.81
CA GLY A 93 -12.73 4.48 -4.97
C GLY A 93 -12.64 5.97 -5.35
N VAL A 94 -11.43 6.45 -5.68
CA VAL A 94 -11.22 7.82 -6.21
C VAL A 94 -11.97 8.00 -7.53
N GLU A 95 -11.79 7.08 -8.49
CA GLU A 95 -12.43 7.22 -9.80
C GLU A 95 -13.96 7.12 -9.69
N LEU A 96 -14.47 6.26 -8.83
CA LEU A 96 -15.91 6.17 -8.56
C LEU A 96 -16.44 7.46 -7.93
N ALA A 97 -15.78 7.99 -6.89
CA ALA A 97 -16.16 9.23 -6.23
C ALA A 97 -16.13 10.42 -7.19
N LYS A 98 -15.10 10.52 -8.05
CA LYS A 98 -15.01 11.54 -9.12
C LYS A 98 -16.22 11.50 -10.05
N LYS A 99 -16.63 10.30 -10.47
CA LYS A 99 -17.84 10.14 -11.30
C LYS A 99 -19.10 10.61 -10.58
N LEU A 100 -19.24 10.29 -9.28
CA LEU A 100 -20.41 10.68 -8.49
C LEU A 100 -20.52 12.20 -8.31
N VAL A 101 -19.37 12.90 -8.13
CA VAL A 101 -19.36 14.36 -7.95
C VAL A 101 -19.14 15.16 -9.25
N GLY A 102 -19.03 14.48 -10.39
CA GLY A 102 -18.79 15.13 -11.71
C GLY A 102 -17.40 15.75 -11.87
N HIS A 103 -16.40 15.31 -11.06
CA HIS A 103 -15.06 15.87 -11.09
C HIS A 103 -14.22 15.24 -12.21
N LYS A 104 -13.74 16.05 -13.18
CA LYS A 104 -13.06 15.55 -14.38
C LYS A 104 -11.53 15.70 -14.34
N THR A 105 -10.98 16.45 -13.38
CA THR A 105 -9.52 16.68 -13.34
C THR A 105 -8.78 15.59 -12.58
N SER A 106 -7.48 15.44 -12.84
CA SER A 106 -6.64 14.49 -12.14
C SER A 106 -6.39 14.92 -10.69
N THR A 107 -6.50 13.97 -9.76
CA THR A 107 -6.15 14.14 -8.36
C THR A 107 -4.94 13.28 -7.96
N GLY A 108 -4.42 12.48 -8.90
CA GLY A 108 -3.41 11.47 -8.68
C GLY A 108 -2.07 12.00 -8.15
N ASP A 109 -1.64 13.17 -8.60
CA ASP A 109 -0.37 13.76 -8.18
C ASP A 109 -0.32 14.15 -6.69
N CYS A 110 -1.48 14.41 -6.07
CA CYS A 110 -1.56 14.63 -4.65
C CYS A 110 -1.39 13.30 -3.89
N PHE A 111 -2.07 12.25 -4.33
CA PHE A 111 -1.94 10.92 -3.75
C PHE A 111 -0.54 10.32 -3.95
N ALA A 112 0.15 10.66 -5.03
CA ALA A 112 1.52 10.21 -5.29
C ALA A 112 2.54 10.67 -4.23
N LEU A 113 2.23 11.71 -3.45
CA LEU A 113 3.04 12.15 -2.30
C LEU A 113 2.50 11.59 -0.97
N ILE A 114 1.17 11.58 -0.80
CA ILE A 114 0.52 11.15 0.45
C ILE A 114 0.74 9.65 0.69
N VAL A 115 0.60 8.84 -0.37
CA VAL A 115 0.66 7.38 -0.27
C VAL A 115 2.03 6.88 0.18
N PRO A 116 3.16 7.19 -0.49
CA PRO A 116 4.47 6.71 -0.04
C PRO A 116 4.83 7.23 1.35
N LEU A 117 4.44 8.46 1.71
CA LEU A 117 4.64 8.98 3.07
C LEU A 117 3.89 8.14 4.11
N GLY A 118 2.60 7.89 3.88
CA GLY A 118 1.78 7.09 4.79
C GLY A 118 2.29 5.65 4.93
N LEU A 119 2.73 5.04 3.82
CA LEU A 119 3.30 3.70 3.84
C LEU A 119 4.66 3.65 4.53
N ALA A 120 5.53 4.65 4.35
CA ALA A 120 6.78 4.74 5.08
C ALA A 120 6.56 4.79 6.59
N LEU A 121 5.63 5.64 7.06
CA LEU A 121 5.25 5.72 8.48
C LEU A 121 4.68 4.38 8.98
N GLY A 122 3.83 3.72 8.19
CA GLY A 122 3.32 2.39 8.50
C GLY A 122 4.44 1.35 8.66
N ARG A 123 5.52 1.41 7.85
CA ARG A 123 6.67 0.49 7.96
C ARG A 123 7.52 0.76 9.21
N VAL A 124 7.62 2.01 9.63
CA VAL A 124 8.19 2.35 10.96
C VAL A 124 7.37 1.67 12.07
N GLY A 125 6.04 1.72 12.01
CA GLY A 125 5.17 1.01 12.93
C GLY A 125 5.39 -0.52 12.91
N CYS A 126 5.53 -1.13 11.72
CA CYS A 126 5.83 -2.55 11.59
C CYS A 126 7.19 -2.92 12.20
N PHE A 127 8.19 -2.07 12.05
CA PHE A 127 9.51 -2.28 12.64
C PHE A 127 9.45 -2.34 14.18
N PHE A 128 8.80 -1.37 14.81
CA PHE A 128 8.64 -1.37 16.29
C PHE A 128 7.72 -2.50 16.80
N HIS A 129 6.77 -2.94 15.98
CA HIS A 129 5.90 -4.06 16.35
C HIS A 129 6.56 -5.44 16.13
N GLY A 130 7.67 -5.50 15.37
CA GLY A 130 8.34 -6.77 15.03
C GLY A 130 7.53 -7.64 14.07
N CYS A 131 6.57 -7.07 13.33
CA CYS A 131 5.75 -7.82 12.37
C CYS A 131 6.25 -7.70 10.92
N CYS A 132 5.70 -8.55 10.05
CA CYS A 132 5.91 -8.49 8.60
C CYS A 132 7.35 -8.74 8.16
N VAL A 133 8.18 -9.38 8.97
CA VAL A 133 9.52 -9.82 8.60
C VAL A 133 9.48 -10.85 7.47
N GLY A 134 10.57 -10.96 6.73
CA GLY A 134 10.67 -11.89 5.62
C GLY A 134 11.20 -13.27 6.02
N LYS A 135 11.62 -14.05 5.01
CA LYS A 135 12.12 -15.42 5.15
C LYS A 135 13.23 -15.52 6.18
N SER A 136 13.26 -16.64 6.90
CA SER A 136 14.32 -17.03 7.82
C SER A 136 15.57 -17.53 7.07
N GLY A 137 16.71 -17.62 7.79
CA GLY A 137 17.98 -18.08 7.20
C GLY A 137 18.74 -17.00 6.39
N TYR A 138 18.37 -15.73 6.53
CA TYR A 138 19.11 -14.64 5.92
C TYR A 138 20.29 -14.20 6.82
N ALA A 139 21.49 -14.30 6.31
CA ALA A 139 22.75 -13.97 7.03
C ALA A 139 23.44 -12.69 6.52
N GLY A 140 22.73 -11.81 5.87
CA GLY A 140 23.27 -10.55 5.34
C GLY A 140 23.42 -9.46 6.40
N VAL A 141 24.16 -8.39 6.05
CA VAL A 141 24.46 -7.24 6.91
C VAL A 141 23.18 -6.58 7.49
N PHE A 142 22.07 -6.67 6.78
CA PHE A 142 20.77 -6.13 7.19
C PHE A 142 19.85 -7.15 7.84
N ALA A 143 20.34 -8.36 8.17
CA ALA A 143 19.53 -9.37 8.84
C ALA A 143 18.95 -8.83 10.15
N THR A 144 17.72 -9.24 10.47
CA THR A 144 17.20 -9.04 11.83
C THR A 144 18.01 -9.86 12.84
N ARG A 145 17.87 -9.56 14.13
CA ARG A 145 18.56 -10.34 15.20
C ARG A 145 18.24 -11.85 15.13
N GLU A 146 17.12 -12.21 14.55
CA GLU A 146 16.66 -13.59 14.37
C GLU A 146 17.09 -14.21 13.02
N GLY A 147 17.99 -13.56 12.28
CA GLY A 147 18.43 -14.04 10.97
C GLY A 147 17.31 -14.03 9.91
N ARG A 148 16.41 -13.04 9.95
CA ARG A 148 15.31 -12.92 9.00
C ARG A 148 15.54 -11.73 8.05
N TRP A 149 14.96 -11.81 6.86
CA TRP A 149 14.94 -10.70 5.90
C TRP A 149 14.18 -9.49 6.48
N PRO A 150 14.78 -8.29 6.51
CA PRO A 150 14.20 -7.10 7.13
C PRO A 150 13.18 -6.42 6.20
N ALA A 151 12.15 -7.14 5.79
CA ALA A 151 11.18 -6.70 4.80
C ALA A 151 10.55 -5.33 5.09
N PRO A 152 10.16 -4.97 6.35
CA PRO A 152 9.61 -3.66 6.64
C PRO A 152 10.59 -2.51 6.38
N MET A 153 11.88 -2.71 6.71
CA MET A 153 12.91 -1.68 6.52
C MET A 153 13.19 -1.43 5.03
N ILE A 154 13.34 -2.51 4.26
CA ILE A 154 13.59 -2.44 2.80
C ILE A 154 12.40 -1.76 2.11
N GLU A 155 11.18 -2.13 2.46
CA GLU A 155 9.98 -1.49 1.91
C GLU A 155 9.86 -0.03 2.38
N GLY A 156 10.19 0.27 3.63
CA GLY A 156 10.24 1.63 4.15
C GLY A 156 11.24 2.52 3.40
N ALA A 157 12.45 2.01 3.14
CA ALA A 157 13.47 2.70 2.34
C ALA A 157 12.99 2.95 0.90
N PHE A 158 12.35 1.95 0.28
CA PHE A 158 11.74 2.13 -1.03
C PHE A 158 10.69 3.25 -1.01
N GLN A 159 9.81 3.29 0.00
CA GLN A 159 8.77 4.32 0.10
C GLN A 159 9.37 5.73 0.26
N LEU A 160 10.41 5.89 1.06
CA LEU A 160 11.11 7.17 1.20
C LEU A 160 11.79 7.59 -0.11
N THR A 161 12.43 6.66 -0.82
CA THR A 161 13.02 6.92 -2.13
C THR A 161 11.95 7.38 -3.13
N MET A 162 10.80 6.69 -3.16
CA MET A 162 9.68 7.06 -4.03
C MET A 162 9.10 8.42 -3.65
N LEU A 163 8.99 8.74 -2.35
CA LEU A 163 8.52 10.05 -1.89
C LEU A 163 9.42 11.18 -2.42
N VAL A 164 10.75 11.03 -2.27
CA VAL A 164 11.73 12.01 -2.76
C VAL A 164 11.64 12.14 -4.29
N LEU A 165 11.57 11.02 -5.01
CA LEU A 165 11.45 11.00 -6.46
C LEU A 165 10.16 11.70 -6.93
N MET A 166 9.00 11.37 -6.32
CA MET A 166 7.72 11.99 -6.67
C MET A 166 7.73 13.49 -6.38
N PHE A 167 8.32 13.91 -5.26
CA PHE A 167 8.47 15.32 -4.91
C PHE A 167 9.30 16.08 -5.94
N GLU A 168 10.46 15.52 -6.33
CA GLU A 168 11.35 16.16 -7.30
C GLU A 168 10.74 16.23 -8.72
N LEU A 169 10.12 15.12 -9.19
CA LEU A 169 9.42 15.12 -10.47
C LEU A 169 8.29 16.16 -10.50
N ARG A 170 7.53 16.26 -9.42
CA ARG A 170 6.48 17.26 -9.26
C ARG A 170 7.05 18.68 -9.26
N ARG A 171 8.16 18.93 -8.55
CA ARG A 171 8.83 20.23 -8.50
C ARG A 171 9.31 20.68 -9.89
N ARG A 172 9.82 19.74 -10.69
CA ARG A 172 10.25 19.98 -12.07
C ARG A 172 9.09 20.06 -13.06
N GLY A 173 7.86 19.81 -12.64
CA GLY A 173 6.68 19.78 -13.53
C GLY A 173 6.65 18.60 -14.50
N LEU A 174 7.45 17.55 -14.23
CA LEU A 174 7.52 16.35 -15.06
C LEU A 174 6.39 15.39 -14.70
N LEU A 175 5.87 14.68 -15.70
CA LEU A 175 4.82 13.66 -15.56
C LEU A 175 3.56 14.17 -14.84
N ARG A 176 3.18 15.43 -15.05
CA ARG A 176 1.95 16.00 -14.50
C ARG A 176 0.76 15.07 -14.75
N ASP A 177 -0.07 14.88 -13.74
CA ASP A 177 -1.26 14.02 -13.76
C ASP A 177 -0.97 12.52 -13.92
N ARG A 178 0.32 12.11 -13.86
CA ARG A 178 0.76 10.72 -14.06
C ARG A 178 1.66 10.19 -12.93
N LEU A 179 2.00 10.98 -11.94
CA LEU A 179 2.90 10.58 -10.86
C LEU A 179 2.40 9.36 -10.10
N ILE A 180 1.09 9.26 -9.85
CA ILE A 180 0.50 8.10 -9.17
C ILE A 180 0.67 6.81 -9.99
N PHE A 181 0.60 6.90 -11.31
CA PHE A 181 0.76 5.74 -12.18
C PHE A 181 2.23 5.30 -12.28
N LEU A 182 3.17 6.26 -12.25
CA LEU A 182 4.60 5.93 -12.07
C LEU A 182 4.83 5.21 -10.74
N TYR A 183 4.23 5.71 -9.66
CA TYR A 183 4.31 5.06 -8.37
C TYR A 183 3.72 3.64 -8.40
N PHE A 184 2.57 3.42 -9.03
CA PHE A 184 1.96 2.10 -9.18
C PHE A 184 2.86 1.13 -9.95
N ALA A 185 3.46 1.60 -11.07
CA ALA A 185 4.39 0.78 -11.86
C ALA A 185 5.62 0.37 -11.03
N ALA A 186 6.25 1.36 -10.37
CA ALA A 186 7.45 1.13 -9.58
C ALA A 186 7.18 0.26 -8.33
N TYR A 187 6.11 0.56 -7.58
CA TYR A 187 5.79 -0.19 -6.38
C TYR A 187 5.28 -1.60 -6.69
N GLY A 188 4.48 -1.75 -7.75
CA GLY A 188 4.03 -3.08 -8.18
C GLY A 188 5.21 -3.98 -8.57
N LEU A 189 6.16 -3.46 -9.34
CA LEU A 189 7.38 -4.21 -9.69
C LEU A 189 8.23 -4.51 -8.45
N PHE A 190 8.47 -3.52 -7.60
CA PHE A 190 9.19 -3.72 -6.34
C PHE A 190 8.53 -4.80 -5.49
N ARG A 191 7.21 -4.76 -5.31
CA ARG A 191 6.48 -5.74 -4.51
C ARG A 191 6.50 -7.13 -5.12
N PHE A 192 6.41 -7.24 -6.43
CA PHE A 192 6.54 -8.53 -7.11
C PHE A 192 7.88 -9.19 -6.80
N LEU A 193 8.99 -8.45 -6.92
CA LEU A 193 10.33 -8.94 -6.63
C LEU A 193 10.56 -9.19 -5.13
N HIS A 194 10.12 -8.26 -4.29
CA HIS A 194 10.31 -8.33 -2.84
C HIS A 194 9.52 -9.47 -2.20
N GLU A 195 8.42 -9.91 -2.84
CA GLU A 195 7.60 -10.99 -2.32
C GLU A 195 8.33 -12.33 -2.27
N PHE A 196 9.33 -12.56 -3.13
CA PHE A 196 10.19 -13.75 -3.07
C PHE A 196 10.98 -13.86 -1.75
N MET A 197 11.21 -12.73 -1.07
CA MET A 197 11.87 -12.67 0.23
C MET A 197 10.91 -12.71 1.41
N ARG A 198 9.62 -12.85 1.18
CA ARG A 198 8.59 -12.90 2.23
C ARG A 198 8.09 -14.32 2.45
N GLU A 199 7.64 -14.59 3.68
CA GLU A 199 6.95 -15.84 4.03
C GLU A 199 5.45 -15.69 3.77
N THR A 200 5.06 -15.66 2.50
CA THR A 200 3.66 -15.60 2.09
C THR A 200 3.26 -16.93 1.46
N PRO A 201 1.99 -17.34 1.61
CA PRO A 201 1.50 -18.56 1.01
C PRO A 201 1.64 -18.51 -0.52
N GLU A 202 2.18 -19.57 -1.07
CA GLU A 202 2.28 -19.76 -2.51
C GLU A 202 0.99 -20.43 -3.02
N MET A 203 0.48 -19.91 -4.12
CA MET A 203 -0.60 -20.53 -4.89
C MET A 203 -0.03 -21.50 -5.92
N ALA A 204 -0.66 -21.65 -7.07
CA ALA A 204 -0.12 -22.47 -8.15
C ALA A 204 1.21 -21.90 -8.68
N TRP A 205 2.13 -22.78 -9.06
CA TRP A 205 3.43 -22.48 -9.69
C TRP A 205 4.41 -21.64 -8.83
N GLY A 206 4.32 -21.71 -7.50
CA GLY A 206 5.25 -21.00 -6.62
C GLY A 206 5.08 -19.48 -6.60
N ILE A 207 3.95 -18.97 -7.09
CA ILE A 207 3.61 -17.54 -7.11
C ILE A 207 2.58 -17.27 -6.02
N SER A 208 2.78 -16.23 -5.22
CA SER A 208 1.80 -15.82 -4.22
C SER A 208 0.65 -15.00 -4.85
N GLY A 209 -0.52 -15.01 -4.22
CA GLY A 209 -1.63 -14.14 -4.64
C GLY A 209 -1.25 -12.66 -4.64
N TYR A 210 -0.34 -12.24 -3.76
CA TYR A 210 0.16 -10.86 -3.73
C TYR A 210 1.04 -10.51 -4.93
N GLN A 211 1.79 -11.47 -5.49
CA GLN A 211 2.57 -11.25 -6.71
C GLN A 211 1.65 -11.00 -7.91
N ILE A 212 0.53 -11.73 -8.00
CA ILE A 212 -0.46 -11.50 -9.05
C ILE A 212 -1.03 -10.07 -8.93
N ILE A 213 -1.43 -9.66 -7.74
CA ILE A 213 -1.96 -8.31 -7.49
C ILE A 213 -0.90 -7.24 -7.77
N ALA A 214 0.37 -7.50 -7.44
CA ALA A 214 1.47 -6.60 -7.72
C ALA A 214 1.69 -6.39 -9.23
N LEU A 215 1.60 -7.46 -10.03
CA LEU A 215 1.67 -7.37 -11.50
C LEU A 215 0.48 -6.60 -12.08
N VAL A 216 -0.73 -6.80 -11.55
CA VAL A 216 -1.90 -6.02 -11.96
C VAL A 216 -1.68 -4.53 -11.67
N LEU A 217 -1.18 -4.17 -10.48
CA LEU A 217 -0.87 -2.79 -10.12
C LEU A 217 0.19 -2.20 -11.04
N ALA A 218 1.29 -2.94 -11.29
CA ALA A 218 2.35 -2.51 -12.19
C ALA A 218 1.83 -2.32 -13.62
N GLY A 219 1.00 -3.23 -14.11
CA GLY A 219 0.40 -3.16 -15.43
C GLY A 219 -0.51 -1.94 -15.62
N ILE A 220 -1.37 -1.64 -14.62
CA ILE A 220 -2.21 -0.42 -14.63
C ILE A 220 -1.32 0.82 -14.65
N GLY A 221 -0.27 0.87 -13.82
CA GLY A 221 0.70 1.96 -13.79
C GLY A 221 1.37 2.17 -15.14
N ALA A 222 1.95 1.13 -15.70
CA ALA A 222 2.64 1.17 -16.99
C ALA A 222 1.71 1.53 -18.18
N TRP A 223 0.47 1.08 -18.11
CA TRP A 223 -0.53 1.38 -19.15
C TRP A 223 -0.99 2.84 -19.10
N LYS A 224 -1.30 3.36 -17.90
CA LYS A 224 -1.83 4.73 -17.69
C LYS A 224 -0.76 5.81 -17.76
N ILE A 225 0.53 5.49 -17.57
CA ILE A 225 1.61 6.48 -17.68
C ILE A 225 1.83 6.95 -19.14
N ARG A 226 1.37 6.19 -20.13
CA ARG A 226 1.53 6.54 -21.55
C ARG A 226 0.79 7.84 -21.90
N PRO A 227 1.37 8.70 -22.79
CA PRO A 227 0.74 9.92 -23.25
C PRO A 227 -0.67 9.67 -23.81
N GLY A 228 -1.62 10.54 -23.47
CA GLY A 228 -3.00 10.47 -23.98
C GLY A 228 -3.97 9.56 -23.21
N ARG A 229 -3.53 8.80 -22.19
CA ARG A 229 -4.40 7.86 -21.46
C ARG A 229 -4.67 8.22 -19.99
N ALA A 230 -3.93 9.16 -19.41
CA ALA A 230 -4.07 9.54 -18.01
C ALA A 230 -5.41 10.25 -17.67
N GLY A 231 -6.12 10.79 -18.67
CA GLY A 231 -7.37 11.52 -18.49
C GLY A 231 -8.64 10.79 -18.98
N ALA A 232 -8.52 9.57 -19.50
CA ALA A 232 -9.66 8.78 -20.00
C ALA A 232 -10.11 7.79 -18.93
N GLY A 233 -10.83 8.26 -17.91
CA GLY A 233 -11.46 7.47 -16.87
C GLY A 233 -12.64 8.22 -16.26
#